data_71b9751f10c780378eb0631e675f7bb3
#
_entry.id   71b9751f10c780378eb0631e675f7bb3
#
_cell.length_a   1.000
_cell.length_b   1.000
_cell.length_c   1.000
_cell.angle_alpha   90.00
_cell.angle_beta   90.00
_cell.angle_gamma   90.00
#
_symmetry.space_group_name_H-M   'P 1'
#
loop_
_entity.id
_entity.type
_entity.pdbx_description
1 polymer ?
#
loop_
_entity_poly.entity_id
_entity_poly.type
_entity_poly.pdbx_seq_one_letter_code
_entity_poly.pdbx_strand_id
1 'polypeptide(L)'
;MVVRPMPADAEQSTRKRILAATFVVLARSGHRNLQLSEVAAEAGVSRPTLYRYFGSKEGLLDAFGLYEQDNFDAGIAAAMAGLRGPDRLDAALQFIVDFQHEYSISSMVDIEPGHVLAQTKRLLPMLQERIRRIIPGEHADIAAAAVVRIAVCHFLLGAGDPDQYLAELRHAAGLPPRKRRANRAAATAS
;
A
#
# COMPACT_ATOMS: atom_id res chain seq x y z
N MET A 1 1.24 41.40 11.14
CA MET A 1 0.95 40.10 11.80
C MET A 1 2.07 39.14 11.43
N VAL A 2 3.07 38.96 12.30
CA VAL A 2 4.25 38.15 12.02
C VAL A 2 3.83 36.66 12.16
N VAL A 3 3.79 35.94 11.06
CA VAL A 3 3.56 34.50 11.05
C VAL A 3 4.83 33.85 11.63
N ARG A 4 4.72 33.32 12.84
CA ARG A 4 5.80 32.59 13.49
C ARG A 4 6.04 31.30 12.71
N PRO A 5 7.26 31.00 12.20
CA PRO A 5 7.53 29.75 11.53
C PRO A 5 7.29 28.59 12.51
N MET A 6 6.49 27.61 12.09
CA MET A 6 6.30 26.38 12.85
C MET A 6 7.61 25.57 12.84
N PRO A 7 7.93 24.83 13.92
CA PRO A 7 9.05 23.88 13.90
C PRO A 7 8.91 22.88 12.75
N ALA A 8 9.98 22.55 12.07
CA ALA A 8 9.98 21.63 10.91
C ALA A 8 9.27 20.29 11.21
N ASP A 9 9.40 19.77 12.43
CA ASP A 9 8.72 18.54 12.87
C ASP A 9 7.19 18.67 12.91
N ALA A 10 6.68 19.84 13.35
CA ALA A 10 5.24 20.08 13.38
C ALA A 10 4.64 20.30 11.98
N GLU A 11 5.45 20.86 11.09
CA GLU A 11 5.10 21.04 9.67
C GLU A 11 5.02 19.68 8.94
N GLN A 12 6.00 18.82 9.17
CA GLN A 12 6.03 17.46 8.63
C GLN A 12 4.91 16.58 9.20
N SER A 13 4.61 16.71 10.50
CA SER A 13 3.48 16.03 11.15
C SER A 13 2.14 16.46 10.55
N THR A 14 1.93 17.76 10.31
CA THR A 14 0.71 18.28 9.70
C THR A 14 0.57 17.81 8.24
N ARG A 15 1.65 17.81 7.47
CA ARG A 15 1.67 17.31 6.10
C ARG A 15 1.26 15.83 6.04
N LYS A 16 1.82 14.98 6.90
CA LYS A 16 1.48 13.55 7.00
C LYS A 16 0.01 13.34 7.38
N ARG A 17 -0.52 14.10 8.33
CA ARG A 17 -1.95 14.03 8.72
C ARG A 17 -2.87 14.34 7.55
N ILE A 18 -2.57 15.36 6.74
CA ILE A 18 -3.38 15.70 5.57
C ILE A 18 -3.33 14.57 4.54
N LEU A 19 -2.15 13.97 4.31
CA LEU A 19 -2.01 12.85 3.37
C LEU A 19 -2.75 11.60 3.85
N ALA A 20 -2.68 11.27 5.14
CA ALA A 20 -3.48 10.18 5.73
C ALA A 20 -4.99 10.43 5.61
N ALA A 21 -5.45 11.66 5.88
CA ALA A 21 -6.85 12.06 5.70
C ALA A 21 -7.28 11.98 4.23
N THR A 22 -6.36 12.24 3.30
CA THR A 22 -6.64 12.11 1.85
C THR A 22 -6.99 10.66 1.50
N PHE A 23 -6.30 9.67 2.06
CA PHE A 23 -6.62 8.26 1.87
C PHE A 23 -8.06 7.96 2.33
N VAL A 24 -8.44 8.37 3.53
CA VAL A 24 -9.78 8.13 4.10
C VAL A 24 -10.88 8.73 3.21
N VAL A 25 -10.68 9.96 2.73
CA VAL A 25 -11.66 10.62 1.86
C VAL A 25 -11.71 9.97 0.47
N LEU A 26 -10.55 9.60 -0.10
CA LEU A 26 -10.50 8.87 -1.38
C LEU A 26 -11.23 7.54 -1.31
N ALA A 27 -11.01 6.76 -0.26
CA ALA A 27 -11.67 5.46 -0.07
C ALA A 27 -13.19 5.59 0.03
N ARG A 28 -13.71 6.71 0.56
CA ARG A 28 -15.14 6.98 0.75
C ARG A 28 -15.81 7.60 -0.47
N SER A 29 -15.14 8.52 -1.16
CA SER A 29 -15.77 9.40 -2.16
C SER A 29 -15.24 9.19 -3.58
N GLY A 30 -14.14 8.49 -3.75
CA GLY A 30 -13.41 8.35 -5.02
C GLY A 30 -12.62 9.60 -5.42
N HIS A 31 -11.84 9.48 -6.49
CA HIS A 31 -10.94 10.54 -6.96
C HIS A 31 -11.71 11.77 -7.48
N ARG A 32 -12.78 11.54 -8.28
CA ARG A 32 -13.56 12.65 -8.88
C ARG A 32 -14.25 13.49 -7.83
N ASN A 33 -14.87 12.86 -6.84
CA ASN A 33 -15.69 13.50 -5.84
C ASN A 33 -14.89 14.02 -4.62
N LEU A 34 -13.58 13.74 -4.55
CA LEU A 34 -12.75 14.25 -3.46
C LEU A 34 -12.86 15.77 -3.35
N GLN A 35 -13.31 16.22 -2.17
CA GLN A 35 -13.41 17.63 -1.81
C GLN A 35 -12.30 18.02 -0.83
N LEU A 36 -11.53 19.08 -1.13
CA LEU A 36 -10.45 19.55 -0.24
C LEU A 36 -10.98 20.00 1.13
N SER A 37 -12.25 20.41 1.21
CA SER A 37 -12.92 20.73 2.47
C SER A 37 -13.09 19.51 3.37
N GLU A 38 -13.42 18.36 2.80
CA GLU A 38 -13.56 17.09 3.54
C GLU A 38 -12.20 16.60 4.03
N VAL A 39 -11.17 16.69 3.17
CA VAL A 39 -9.80 16.35 3.57
C VAL A 39 -9.30 17.25 4.69
N ALA A 40 -9.57 18.56 4.62
CA ALA A 40 -9.18 19.50 5.67
C ALA A 40 -9.90 19.20 6.99
N ALA A 41 -11.20 18.89 6.95
CA ALA A 41 -11.98 18.49 8.12
C ALA A 41 -11.48 17.18 8.72
N GLU A 42 -11.25 16.15 7.90
CA GLU A 42 -10.72 14.86 8.32
C GLU A 42 -9.32 14.99 8.97
N ALA A 43 -8.45 15.83 8.38
CA ALA A 43 -7.12 16.10 8.91
C ALA A 43 -7.11 17.01 10.15
N GLY A 44 -8.24 17.59 10.55
CA GLY A 44 -8.31 18.58 11.63
C GLY A 44 -7.50 19.85 11.34
N VAL A 45 -7.53 20.34 10.07
CA VAL A 45 -6.86 21.57 9.65
C VAL A 45 -7.83 22.52 8.94
N SER A 46 -7.45 23.81 8.85
CA SER A 46 -8.22 24.75 8.06
C SER A 46 -7.96 24.59 6.55
N ARG A 47 -8.94 24.93 5.69
CA ARG A 47 -8.75 24.96 4.23
C ARG A 47 -7.54 25.81 3.80
N PRO A 48 -7.34 27.04 4.32
CA PRO A 48 -6.14 27.82 4.01
C PRO A 48 -4.84 27.09 4.37
N THR A 49 -4.83 26.32 5.48
CA THR A 49 -3.69 25.50 5.86
C THR A 49 -3.42 24.42 4.81
N LEU A 50 -4.45 23.68 4.36
CA LEU A 50 -4.30 22.67 3.33
C LEU A 50 -3.77 23.27 2.02
N TYR A 51 -4.33 24.39 1.56
CA TYR A 51 -3.87 25.09 0.36
C TYR A 51 -2.42 25.57 0.47
N ARG A 52 -1.97 25.98 1.64
CA ARG A 52 -0.57 26.36 1.88
C ARG A 52 0.39 25.21 1.66
N TYR A 53 0.00 23.96 2.00
CA TYR A 53 0.83 22.78 1.84
C TYR A 53 0.86 22.21 0.43
N PHE A 54 -0.27 22.25 -0.27
CA PHE A 54 -0.44 21.48 -1.51
C PHE A 54 -0.87 22.33 -2.71
N GLY A 55 -1.30 23.56 -2.53
CA GLY A 55 -1.67 24.52 -3.58
C GLY A 55 -3.00 24.20 -4.27
N SER A 56 -3.21 22.95 -4.69
CA SER A 56 -4.40 22.52 -5.43
C SER A 56 -4.83 21.10 -5.06
N LYS A 57 -5.96 20.65 -5.63
CA LYS A 57 -6.39 19.22 -5.54
C LYS A 57 -5.38 18.30 -6.23
N GLU A 58 -4.91 18.69 -7.39
CA GLU A 58 -3.91 17.94 -8.17
C GLU A 58 -2.61 17.83 -7.37
N GLY A 59 -2.10 18.94 -6.80
CA GLY A 59 -0.90 18.95 -5.98
C GLY A 59 -1.02 18.08 -4.72
N LEU A 60 -2.22 18.02 -4.11
CA LEU A 60 -2.50 17.11 -3.01
C LEU A 60 -2.45 15.63 -3.47
N LEU A 61 -3.08 15.31 -4.58
CA LEU A 61 -3.13 13.95 -5.12
C LEU A 61 -1.76 13.44 -5.59
N ASP A 62 -0.96 14.30 -6.22
CA ASP A 62 0.42 13.98 -6.60
C ASP A 62 1.28 13.71 -5.35
N ALA A 63 1.18 14.58 -4.35
CA ALA A 63 1.89 14.40 -3.08
C ALA A 63 1.42 13.14 -2.32
N PHE A 64 0.14 12.81 -2.40
CA PHE A 64 -0.43 11.60 -1.82
C PHE A 64 0.12 10.35 -2.52
N GLY A 65 0.17 10.34 -3.86
CA GLY A 65 0.73 9.21 -4.60
C GLY A 65 2.20 8.93 -4.25
N LEU A 66 3.02 9.99 -4.10
CA LEU A 66 4.41 9.85 -3.65
C LEU A 66 4.50 9.34 -2.20
N TYR A 67 3.65 9.85 -1.32
CA TYR A 67 3.60 9.43 0.08
C TYR A 67 3.27 7.94 0.23
N GLU A 68 2.30 7.43 -0.53
CA GLU A 68 1.95 6.01 -0.53
C GLU A 68 3.08 5.14 -1.08
N GLN A 69 3.78 5.61 -2.13
CA GLN A 69 4.97 4.91 -2.64
C GLN A 69 6.09 4.84 -1.59
N ASP A 70 6.38 5.96 -0.91
CA ASP A 70 7.41 6.02 0.13
C ASP A 70 7.04 5.12 1.32
N ASN A 71 5.76 5.08 1.74
CA ASN A 71 5.28 4.21 2.80
C ASN A 71 5.43 2.73 2.44
N PHE A 72 5.07 2.35 1.21
CA PHE A 72 5.25 0.99 0.73
C PHE A 72 6.74 0.60 0.70
N ASP A 73 7.61 1.46 0.15
CA ASP A 73 9.04 1.19 0.07
C ASP A 73 9.70 1.09 1.44
N ALA A 74 9.32 1.97 2.37
CA ALA A 74 9.81 1.92 3.74
C ALA A 74 9.32 0.67 4.49
N GLY A 75 8.05 0.31 4.32
CA GLY A 75 7.45 -0.86 4.96
C GLY A 75 8.07 -2.17 4.47
N ILE A 76 8.21 -2.35 3.16
CA ILE A 76 8.84 -3.56 2.61
C ILE A 76 10.32 -3.66 3.00
N ALA A 77 11.03 -2.52 3.04
CA ALA A 77 12.42 -2.49 3.49
C ALA A 77 12.54 -2.87 4.98
N ALA A 78 11.64 -2.37 5.82
CA ALA A 78 11.59 -2.70 7.24
C ALA A 78 11.26 -4.18 7.47
N ALA A 79 10.30 -4.74 6.73
CA ALA A 79 9.96 -6.17 6.81
C ALA A 79 11.13 -7.08 6.44
N MET A 80 11.98 -6.65 5.51
CA MET A 80 13.15 -7.40 5.06
C MET A 80 14.42 -7.16 5.90
N ALA A 81 14.39 -6.23 6.86
CA ALA A 81 15.59 -5.81 7.61
C ALA A 81 16.19 -6.98 8.41
N GLY A 82 17.50 -7.17 8.27
CA GLY A 82 18.23 -8.24 8.96
C GLY A 82 18.01 -9.66 8.41
N LEU A 83 17.06 -9.85 7.48
CA LEU A 83 16.75 -11.13 6.87
C LEU A 83 17.58 -11.39 5.60
N ARG A 84 17.78 -12.66 5.26
CA ARG A 84 18.53 -13.09 4.06
C ARG A 84 17.83 -14.27 3.37
N GLY A 85 18.17 -14.49 2.09
CA GLY A 85 17.68 -15.63 1.31
C GLY A 85 16.16 -15.75 1.29
N PRO A 86 15.61 -16.97 1.44
CA PRO A 86 14.17 -17.22 1.38
C PRO A 86 13.36 -16.48 2.44
N ASP A 87 13.90 -16.29 3.65
CA ASP A 87 13.18 -15.60 4.73
C ASP A 87 12.97 -14.13 4.41
N ARG A 88 13.93 -13.49 3.73
CA ARG A 88 13.80 -12.10 3.26
C ARG A 88 12.67 -11.96 2.24
N LEU A 89 12.60 -12.87 1.28
CA LEU A 89 11.55 -12.88 0.26
C LEU A 89 10.19 -13.17 0.90
N ASP A 90 10.12 -14.13 1.81
CA ASP A 90 8.89 -14.46 2.54
C ASP A 90 8.34 -13.28 3.33
N ALA A 91 9.19 -12.55 4.03
CA ALA A 91 8.80 -11.35 4.77
C ALA A 91 8.29 -10.23 3.85
N ALA A 92 8.89 -10.06 2.66
CA ALA A 92 8.41 -9.11 1.68
C ALA A 92 7.00 -9.46 1.15
N LEU A 93 6.75 -10.75 0.88
CA LEU A 93 5.44 -11.21 0.42
C LEU A 93 4.38 -11.10 1.52
N GLN A 94 4.74 -11.42 2.77
CA GLN A 94 3.86 -11.22 3.92
C GLN A 94 3.49 -9.73 4.07
N PHE A 95 4.46 -8.82 3.95
CA PHE A 95 4.20 -7.39 3.98
C PHE A 95 3.21 -6.94 2.89
N ILE A 96 3.30 -7.48 1.68
CA ILE A 96 2.34 -7.16 0.60
C ILE A 96 0.92 -7.58 0.97
N VAL A 97 0.76 -8.78 1.56
CA VAL A 97 -0.54 -9.28 2.03
C VAL A 97 -1.11 -8.38 3.11
N ASP A 98 -0.32 -8.08 4.15
CA ASP A 98 -0.72 -7.27 5.29
C ASP A 98 -1.08 -5.83 4.83
N PHE A 99 -0.24 -5.25 3.97
CA PHE A 99 -0.46 -3.91 3.41
C PHE A 99 -1.77 -3.82 2.62
N GLN A 100 -2.05 -4.80 1.75
CA GLN A 100 -3.30 -4.80 0.98
C GLN A 100 -4.54 -5.08 1.85
N HIS A 101 -4.38 -5.86 2.91
CA HIS A 101 -5.47 -6.11 3.86
C HIS A 101 -5.82 -4.85 4.67
N GLU A 102 -4.81 -4.11 5.11
CA GLU A 102 -4.98 -2.85 5.86
C GLU A 102 -5.52 -1.72 4.96
N TYR A 103 -5.02 -1.65 3.73
CA TYR A 103 -5.42 -0.66 2.71
C TYR A 103 -6.44 -1.22 1.71
N SER A 104 -7.54 -1.79 2.21
CA SER A 104 -8.61 -2.28 1.31
C SER A 104 -9.24 -1.13 0.53
N ILE A 105 -8.87 -1.01 -0.75
CA ILE A 105 -9.42 -0.02 -1.70
C ILE A 105 -10.57 -0.64 -2.53
N SER A 106 -11.12 -1.78 -2.11
CA SER A 106 -12.22 -2.42 -2.84
C SER A 106 -13.37 -1.45 -3.11
N SER A 107 -13.66 -0.55 -2.18
CA SER A 107 -14.66 0.51 -2.37
C SER A 107 -14.31 1.48 -3.50
N MET A 108 -13.04 1.79 -3.76
CA MET A 108 -12.65 2.66 -4.89
C MET A 108 -12.85 1.99 -6.24
N VAL A 109 -12.65 0.67 -6.33
CA VAL A 109 -12.94 -0.09 -7.55
C VAL A 109 -14.41 -0.01 -7.89
N ASP A 110 -15.30 -0.11 -6.90
CA ASP A 110 -16.74 0.01 -7.09
C ASP A 110 -17.17 1.43 -7.50
N ILE A 111 -16.52 2.47 -6.96
CA ILE A 111 -16.87 3.87 -7.23
C ILE A 111 -16.33 4.35 -8.59
N GLU A 112 -15.06 4.04 -8.91
CA GLU A 112 -14.37 4.55 -10.10
C GLU A 112 -13.51 3.47 -10.78
N PRO A 113 -14.08 2.37 -11.30
CA PRO A 113 -13.31 1.24 -11.84
C PRO A 113 -12.38 1.65 -12.98
N GLY A 114 -12.82 2.56 -13.86
CA GLY A 114 -12.00 3.04 -14.97
C GLY A 114 -10.76 3.80 -14.52
N HIS A 115 -10.87 4.62 -13.48
CA HIS A 115 -9.72 5.35 -12.91
C HIS A 115 -8.74 4.39 -12.25
N VAL A 116 -9.23 3.49 -11.41
CA VAL A 116 -8.38 2.49 -10.72
C VAL A 116 -7.63 1.63 -11.72
N LEU A 117 -8.31 1.13 -12.77
CA LEU A 117 -7.69 0.33 -13.82
C LEU A 117 -6.61 1.11 -14.59
N ALA A 118 -6.87 2.38 -14.92
CA ALA A 118 -5.88 3.22 -15.62
C ALA A 118 -4.63 3.47 -14.76
N GLN A 119 -4.79 3.74 -13.47
CA GLN A 119 -3.68 3.90 -12.53
C GLN A 119 -2.92 2.59 -12.36
N THR A 120 -3.60 1.47 -12.18
CA THR A 120 -2.98 0.14 -12.06
C THR A 120 -2.10 -0.16 -13.29
N LYS A 121 -2.62 0.05 -14.50
CA LYS A 121 -1.85 -0.14 -15.74
C LYS A 121 -0.58 0.72 -15.79
N ARG A 122 -0.67 1.96 -15.32
CA ARG A 122 0.48 2.89 -15.28
C ARG A 122 1.54 2.46 -14.28
N LEU A 123 1.13 1.94 -13.13
CA LEU A 123 2.02 1.53 -12.05
C LEU A 123 2.63 0.13 -12.27
N LEU A 124 2.00 -0.71 -13.07
CA LEU A 124 2.37 -2.10 -13.25
C LEU A 124 3.87 -2.34 -13.56
N PRO A 125 4.53 -1.61 -14.48
CA PRO A 125 5.95 -1.82 -14.77
C PRO A 125 6.85 -1.50 -13.58
N MET A 126 6.52 -0.46 -12.81
CA MET A 126 7.25 -0.07 -11.61
C MET A 126 7.12 -1.13 -10.50
N LEU A 127 5.90 -1.65 -10.28
CA LEU A 127 5.65 -2.72 -9.32
C LEU A 127 6.42 -3.99 -9.69
N GLN A 128 6.42 -4.38 -10.97
CA GLN A 128 7.17 -5.52 -11.45
C GLN A 128 8.68 -5.36 -11.19
N GLU A 129 9.25 -4.22 -11.50
CA GLU A 129 10.67 -3.95 -11.26
C GLU A 129 11.01 -3.97 -9.76
N ARG A 130 10.14 -3.45 -8.89
CA ARG A 130 10.34 -3.51 -7.43
C ARG A 130 10.40 -4.95 -6.93
N ILE A 131 9.44 -5.78 -7.34
CA ILE A 131 9.39 -7.19 -6.93
C ILE A 131 10.54 -7.98 -7.56
N ARG A 132 10.90 -7.70 -8.83
CA ARG A 132 12.05 -8.34 -9.49
C ARG A 132 13.35 -8.18 -8.70
N ARG A 133 13.60 -7.01 -8.10
CA ARG A 133 14.81 -6.75 -7.29
C ARG A 133 14.91 -7.58 -6.02
N ILE A 134 13.80 -8.16 -5.57
CA ILE A 134 13.74 -8.94 -4.32
C ILE A 134 13.81 -10.45 -4.61
N ILE A 135 13.32 -10.88 -5.78
CA ILE A 135 13.31 -12.29 -6.19
C ILE A 135 14.68 -12.65 -6.76
N PRO A 136 15.37 -13.69 -6.23
CA PRO A 136 16.65 -14.15 -6.77
C PRO A 136 16.48 -15.07 -7.98
N GLY A 137 17.54 -15.20 -8.79
CA GLY A 137 17.64 -16.17 -9.86
C GLY A 137 17.31 -15.63 -11.26
N GLU A 138 17.57 -16.45 -12.28
CA GLU A 138 17.45 -16.06 -13.69
C GLU A 138 15.99 -15.88 -14.16
N HIS A 139 15.03 -16.48 -13.47
CA HIS A 139 13.59 -16.34 -13.77
C HIS A 139 12.89 -15.27 -12.94
N ALA A 140 13.65 -14.37 -12.31
CA ALA A 140 13.11 -13.30 -11.47
C ALA A 140 12.08 -12.41 -12.19
N ASP A 141 12.26 -12.17 -13.48
CA ASP A 141 11.31 -11.36 -14.28
C ASP A 141 9.94 -12.05 -14.42
N ILE A 142 9.95 -13.36 -14.68
CA ILE A 142 8.70 -14.13 -14.82
C ILE A 142 8.00 -14.25 -13.48
N ALA A 143 8.76 -14.57 -12.43
CA ALA A 143 8.22 -14.69 -11.08
C ALA A 143 7.67 -13.35 -10.57
N ALA A 144 8.38 -12.24 -10.77
CA ALA A 144 7.90 -10.91 -10.41
C ALA A 144 6.62 -10.54 -11.16
N ALA A 145 6.56 -10.83 -12.47
CA ALA A 145 5.35 -10.59 -13.25
C ALA A 145 4.15 -11.41 -12.75
N ALA A 146 4.36 -12.66 -12.33
CA ALA A 146 3.32 -13.50 -11.76
C ALA A 146 2.85 -12.98 -10.39
N VAL A 147 3.80 -12.70 -9.47
CA VAL A 147 3.52 -12.12 -8.15
C VAL A 147 2.71 -10.84 -8.27
N VAL A 148 3.13 -9.90 -9.14
CA VAL A 148 2.43 -8.61 -9.28
C VAL A 148 1.04 -8.80 -9.89
N ARG A 149 0.85 -9.71 -10.85
CA ARG A 149 -0.49 -10.00 -11.40
C ARG A 149 -1.43 -10.58 -10.35
N ILE A 150 -0.96 -11.52 -9.55
CA ILE A 150 -1.74 -12.09 -8.44
C ILE A 150 -2.09 -10.97 -7.44
N ALA A 151 -1.12 -10.15 -7.04
CA ALA A 151 -1.34 -9.05 -6.11
C ALA A 151 -2.34 -8.01 -6.65
N VAL A 152 -2.23 -7.63 -7.92
CA VAL A 152 -3.17 -6.72 -8.58
C VAL A 152 -4.57 -7.33 -8.70
N CYS A 153 -4.66 -8.61 -9.06
CA CYS A 153 -5.95 -9.30 -9.14
C CYS A 153 -6.64 -9.32 -7.76
N HIS A 154 -5.89 -9.68 -6.72
CA HIS A 154 -6.40 -9.69 -5.34
C HIS A 154 -6.84 -8.28 -4.89
N PHE A 155 -6.05 -7.27 -5.20
CA PHE A 155 -6.35 -5.87 -4.91
C PHE A 155 -7.62 -5.35 -5.62
N LEU A 156 -7.83 -5.70 -6.89
CA LEU A 156 -8.96 -5.23 -7.69
C LEU A 156 -10.27 -5.97 -7.39
N LEU A 157 -10.20 -7.27 -7.12
CA LEU A 157 -11.38 -8.10 -6.95
C LEU A 157 -11.81 -8.24 -5.49
N GLY A 158 -10.94 -7.86 -4.56
CA GLY A 158 -11.20 -7.99 -3.12
C GLY A 158 -11.21 -9.45 -2.64
N ALA A 159 -11.06 -9.59 -1.35
CA ALA A 159 -11.31 -10.74 -0.50
C ALA A 159 -11.07 -12.16 -1.05
N GLY A 160 -9.94 -12.69 -0.69
CA GLY A 160 -9.69 -14.11 -0.49
C GLY A 160 -9.20 -14.35 0.94
N ASP A 161 -9.00 -15.61 1.28
CA ASP A 161 -8.30 -15.98 2.50
C ASP A 161 -6.86 -15.44 2.45
N PRO A 162 -6.40 -14.59 3.41
CA PRO A 162 -5.04 -14.05 3.43
C PRO A 162 -3.96 -15.15 3.41
N ASP A 163 -4.21 -16.29 4.06
CA ASP A 163 -3.28 -17.41 4.07
C ASP A 163 -3.17 -18.07 2.68
N GLN A 164 -4.28 -18.19 1.97
CA GLN A 164 -4.29 -18.68 0.59
C GLN A 164 -3.58 -17.68 -0.33
N TYR A 165 -3.88 -16.40 -0.21
CA TYR A 165 -3.24 -15.35 -1.01
C TYR A 165 -1.73 -15.34 -0.82
N LEU A 166 -1.25 -15.41 0.43
CA LEU A 166 0.19 -15.53 0.72
C LEU A 166 0.78 -16.79 0.08
N ALA A 167 0.06 -17.94 0.14
CA ALA A 167 0.54 -19.18 -0.47
C ALA A 167 0.68 -19.07 -1.99
N GLU A 168 -0.24 -18.39 -2.67
CA GLU A 168 -0.18 -18.12 -4.11
C GLU A 168 1.02 -17.23 -4.47
N LEU A 169 1.26 -16.15 -3.72
CA LEU A 169 2.42 -15.28 -3.92
C LEU A 169 3.73 -16.04 -3.72
N ARG A 170 3.81 -16.86 -2.65
CA ARG A 170 4.98 -17.71 -2.36
C ARG A 170 5.28 -18.69 -3.49
N HIS A 171 4.24 -19.36 -3.99
CA HIS A 171 4.36 -20.29 -5.10
C HIS A 171 4.87 -19.59 -6.37
N ALA A 172 4.29 -18.44 -6.72
CA ALA A 172 4.71 -17.63 -7.86
C ALA A 172 6.14 -17.11 -7.73
N ALA A 173 6.59 -16.83 -6.51
CA ALA A 173 7.96 -16.39 -6.20
C ALA A 173 8.97 -17.55 -6.09
N GLY A 174 8.55 -18.80 -6.28
CA GLY A 174 9.43 -19.99 -6.20
C GLY A 174 9.81 -20.41 -4.78
N LEU A 175 9.07 -19.94 -3.76
CA LEU A 175 9.28 -20.36 -2.38
C LEU A 175 8.58 -21.69 -2.09
N PRO A 176 9.20 -22.59 -1.29
CA PRO A 176 8.56 -23.82 -0.89
C PRO A 176 7.31 -23.56 -0.05
N PRO A 177 6.30 -24.45 -0.09
CA PRO A 177 5.12 -24.32 0.75
C PRO A 177 5.51 -24.27 2.23
N ARG A 178 4.88 -23.37 3.00
CA ARG A 178 5.04 -23.36 4.46
C ARG A 178 4.53 -24.70 5.01
N LYS A 179 5.32 -25.39 5.82
CA LYS A 179 4.81 -26.50 6.63
C LYS A 179 3.68 -25.93 7.50
N ARG A 180 2.45 -26.41 7.32
CA ARG A 180 1.33 -26.03 8.19
C ARG A 180 1.79 -26.24 9.63
N ARG A 181 1.82 -25.20 10.44
CA ARG A 181 1.95 -25.35 11.90
C ARG A 181 0.77 -26.21 12.32
N ALA A 182 1.06 -27.47 12.68
CA ALA A 182 0.05 -28.35 13.23
C ALA A 182 -0.60 -27.61 14.39
N ASN A 183 -1.92 -27.45 14.31
CA ASN A 183 -2.75 -26.73 15.26
C ASN A 183 -2.56 -27.37 16.65
N ARG A 184 -1.81 -26.70 17.54
CA ARG A 184 -1.50 -27.16 18.90
C ARG A 184 -2.69 -26.90 19.85
N ALA A 185 -3.90 -26.85 19.31
CA ALA A 185 -5.14 -26.61 20.04
C ALA A 185 -5.94 -27.87 20.39
N ALA A 186 -5.36 -29.06 20.21
CA ALA A 186 -6.07 -30.32 20.53
C ALA A 186 -5.44 -31.11 21.71
N ALA A 187 -4.64 -30.49 22.55
CA ALA A 187 -3.94 -31.18 23.64
C ALA A 187 -4.25 -30.64 25.05
N THR A 188 -5.43 -30.05 25.26
CA THR A 188 -5.88 -29.68 26.61
C THR A 188 -7.37 -29.99 26.79
N ALA A 189 -7.78 -31.20 26.38
CA ALA A 189 -9.07 -31.76 26.75
C ALA A 189 -8.88 -33.29 26.91
N SER A 190 -8.29 -33.68 28.04
CA SER A 190 -8.45 -35.01 28.67
C SER A 190 -8.11 -34.88 30.14
#